data_d7fee4f03f42a464ed80552b3c50e12d
#
_entry.id   d7fee4f03f42a464ed80552b3c50e12d
#
_cell.length_a   1.000
_cell.length_b   1.000
_cell.length_c   1.000
_cell.angle_alpha   90.00
_cell.angle_beta   90.00
_cell.angle_gamma   90.00
#
_symmetry.space_group_name_H-M   'P 1'
#
loop_
_entity.id
_entity.type
_entity.pdbx_description
1 polymer ?
#
loop_
_entity_poly.entity_id
_entity_poly.type
_entity_poly.pdbx_seq_one_letter_code
_entity_poly.pdbx_strand_id
1 'polypeptide(L)'
;YSSAASDVYKRQHLGHYVGTLENRIKLQNQFDCFFLIADLHMLTTHNEKVDELRLNIESLVTDWISVGLDPNNSCFYLQSLVPEINELTLLLSMICSVPRVQRIPTLKEKTSQLGDNENYSLGLLSYPILMSADILIFNANKVPVGEDQLSHVELARELSRRFNSLYGYTITEPEPLISKFSRLVGIDGKSKMSKSLNNCIYLIDNQEEVNKKVMKMFTDPNRTSPDIPGKVEGNPVFIYHDIFNQNKAEVDEFKERYRKGKIGDVEVKKSLAKNINLFLEPIRERRSQLKKNRSEIFDIIMDGSTRARKLAKENIDRIKDSMKISFKEI
;
A
#
# COMPACT_ATOMS: atom_id res chain seq x y z
N TYR A 1 -0.94 -8.30 -5.46
CA TYR A 1 -0.98 -6.92 -5.97
C TYR A 1 -1.55 -6.02 -4.88
N SER A 2 -0.84 -5.03 -4.47
CA SER A 2 -1.36 -3.97 -3.62
C SER A 2 -1.27 -2.68 -4.41
N SER A 3 -2.35 -1.91 -4.48
CA SER A 3 -2.37 -0.61 -5.15
C SER A 3 -1.47 0.39 -4.42
N ALA A 4 -0.18 0.26 -4.64
CA ALA A 4 0.84 1.13 -4.06
C ALA A 4 1.01 2.45 -4.86
N ALA A 5 0.08 2.76 -5.77
CA ALA A 5 0.15 3.98 -6.58
C ALA A 5 0.20 5.25 -5.72
N SER A 6 -0.49 5.23 -4.58
CA SER A 6 -0.43 6.34 -3.63
C SER A 6 0.84 6.35 -2.76
N ASP A 7 1.58 5.25 -2.73
CA ASP A 7 2.72 5.08 -1.84
C ASP A 7 4.00 5.72 -2.42
N VAL A 8 4.09 5.84 -3.74
CA VAL A 8 5.27 6.45 -4.41
C VAL A 8 5.47 7.91 -4.01
N TYR A 9 4.43 8.61 -3.57
CA TYR A 9 4.55 10.00 -3.08
C TYR A 9 4.71 10.14 -1.58
N LYS A 10 4.51 9.07 -0.82
CA LYS A 10 4.30 9.20 0.60
C LYS A 10 5.42 8.51 1.35
N ARG A 11 6.07 9.26 2.24
CA ARG A 11 6.87 8.62 3.30
C ARG A 11 6.00 7.60 4.01
N GLN A 12 6.51 6.38 4.18
CA GLN A 12 5.80 5.32 4.86
C GLN A 12 5.64 5.64 6.35
N HIS A 13 4.46 5.37 6.90
CA HIS A 13 4.15 5.59 8.30
C HIS A 13 3.58 4.32 8.95
N LEU A 14 3.42 4.29 10.27
CA LEU A 14 2.92 3.13 11.01
C LEU A 14 1.58 2.61 10.48
N GLY A 15 0.72 3.49 9.98
CA GLY A 15 -0.54 3.09 9.34
C GLY A 15 -0.34 2.26 8.06
N HIS A 16 0.70 2.53 7.26
CA HIS A 16 1.05 1.69 6.11
C HIS A 16 1.62 0.35 6.56
N TYR A 17 2.45 0.36 7.64
CA TYR A 17 2.99 -0.88 8.17
C TYR A 17 1.87 -1.83 8.61
N VAL A 18 0.99 -1.39 9.49
CA VAL A 18 -0.13 -2.19 10.01
C VAL A 18 -1.15 -2.53 8.91
N GLY A 19 -1.42 -1.57 8.02
CA GLY A 19 -2.43 -1.72 6.98
C GLY A 19 -2.03 -2.64 5.83
N THR A 20 -0.75 -2.69 5.46
CA THR A 20 -0.32 -3.43 4.25
C THR A 20 1.01 -4.15 4.39
N LEU A 21 2.06 -3.50 4.94
CA LEU A 21 3.41 -4.02 4.87
C LEU A 21 3.59 -5.30 5.72
N GLU A 22 3.01 -5.34 6.91
CA GLU A 22 3.04 -6.54 7.77
C GLU A 22 2.46 -7.77 7.06
N ASN A 23 1.34 -7.57 6.34
CA ASN A 23 0.73 -8.66 5.57
C ASN A 23 1.60 -9.09 4.39
N ARG A 24 2.21 -8.13 3.67
CA ARG A 24 3.15 -8.43 2.57
C ARG A 24 4.35 -9.26 3.05
N ILE A 25 4.90 -8.93 4.22
CA ILE A 25 6.01 -9.68 4.85
C ILE A 25 5.58 -11.14 5.14
N LYS A 26 4.34 -11.35 5.55
CA LYS A 26 3.80 -12.72 5.76
C LYS A 26 3.57 -13.45 4.45
N LEU A 27 3.02 -12.78 3.45
CA LEU A 27 2.67 -13.37 2.16
C LEU A 27 3.89 -13.75 1.32
N GLN A 28 5.00 -13.01 1.39
CA GLN A 28 6.22 -13.33 0.62
C GLN A 28 6.81 -14.71 0.94
N ASN A 29 6.49 -15.28 2.11
CA ASN A 29 6.94 -16.61 2.51
C ASN A 29 5.95 -17.72 2.12
N GLN A 30 4.82 -17.37 1.50
CA GLN A 30 3.73 -18.31 1.15
C GLN A 30 3.42 -18.33 -0.34
N PHE A 31 3.77 -17.26 -1.05
CA PHE A 31 3.42 -17.05 -2.46
C PHE A 31 4.58 -16.41 -3.21
N ASP A 32 4.62 -16.65 -4.52
CA ASP A 32 5.46 -15.86 -5.44
C ASP A 32 4.88 -14.45 -5.57
N CYS A 33 5.47 -13.51 -4.85
CA CYS A 33 4.94 -12.15 -4.73
C CYS A 33 5.58 -11.19 -5.74
N PHE A 34 4.72 -10.43 -6.42
CA PHE A 34 5.09 -9.31 -7.28
C PHE A 34 4.64 -8.00 -6.63
N PHE A 35 5.59 -7.17 -6.21
CA PHE A 35 5.32 -5.88 -5.58
C PHE A 35 5.55 -4.75 -6.57
N LEU A 36 4.46 -4.16 -7.00
CA LEU A 36 4.43 -3.09 -7.99
C LEU A 36 4.86 -1.75 -7.37
N ILE A 37 5.80 -1.09 -8.04
CA ILE A 37 6.12 0.32 -7.86
C ILE A 37 5.40 1.08 -8.98
N ALA A 38 4.24 1.66 -8.65
CA ALA A 38 3.26 2.14 -9.61
C ALA A 38 3.51 3.59 -10.04
N ASP A 39 4.61 3.84 -10.73
CA ASP A 39 5.01 5.16 -11.23
C ASP A 39 4.06 5.71 -12.31
N LEU A 40 3.59 4.87 -13.24
CA LEU A 40 2.62 5.29 -14.25
C LEU A 40 1.25 5.63 -13.64
N HIS A 41 0.78 4.84 -12.66
CA HIS A 41 -0.46 5.18 -11.94
C HIS A 41 -0.36 6.54 -11.25
N MET A 42 0.80 6.85 -10.71
CA MET A 42 1.08 8.12 -10.10
C MET A 42 0.81 9.27 -11.08
N LEU A 43 1.35 9.15 -12.30
CA LEU A 43 1.21 10.16 -13.33
C LEU A 43 -0.24 10.38 -13.81
N THR A 44 -1.15 9.45 -13.57
CA THR A 44 -2.58 9.64 -13.89
C THR A 44 -3.24 10.74 -13.05
N THR A 45 -2.68 11.07 -11.88
CA THR A 45 -3.23 12.09 -10.97
C THR A 45 -2.27 13.23 -10.67
N HIS A 46 -0.97 13.06 -10.92
CA HIS A 46 0.10 14.01 -10.54
C HIS A 46 1.18 14.08 -11.61
N ASN A 47 0.78 14.34 -12.84
CA ASN A 47 1.68 14.40 -14.00
C ASN A 47 2.70 15.55 -13.92
N GLU A 48 2.43 16.56 -13.10
CA GLU A 48 3.32 17.70 -12.88
C GLU A 48 4.45 17.45 -11.88
N LYS A 49 4.38 16.35 -11.09
CA LYS A 49 5.34 16.06 -9.99
C LYS A 49 6.39 15.02 -10.37
N VAL A 50 7.05 15.21 -11.48
CA VAL A 50 8.05 14.24 -11.99
C VAL A 50 9.43 14.38 -11.35
N ASP A 51 9.80 15.58 -10.91
CA ASP A 51 11.15 15.86 -10.41
C ASP A 51 11.52 15.04 -9.16
N GLU A 52 10.56 14.78 -8.30
CA GLU A 52 10.78 13.99 -7.07
C GLU A 52 10.53 12.49 -7.26
N LEU A 53 10.04 12.06 -8.42
CA LEU A 53 9.57 10.68 -8.64
C LEU A 53 10.66 9.65 -8.32
N ARG A 54 11.85 9.85 -8.86
CA ARG A 54 12.98 8.92 -8.66
C ARG A 54 13.41 8.81 -7.20
N LEU A 55 13.45 9.92 -6.47
CA LEU A 55 13.80 9.95 -5.06
C LEU A 55 12.71 9.25 -4.20
N ASN A 56 11.46 9.44 -4.59
CA ASN A 56 10.32 8.82 -3.91
C ASN A 56 10.30 7.29 -4.13
N ILE A 57 10.59 6.81 -5.35
CA ILE A 57 10.73 5.38 -5.67
C ILE A 57 11.86 4.77 -4.83
N GLU A 58 13.02 5.39 -4.82
CA GLU A 58 14.17 4.93 -4.01
C GLU A 58 13.82 4.86 -2.52
N SER A 59 13.15 5.89 -2.00
CA SER A 59 12.71 5.92 -0.60
C SER A 59 11.69 4.83 -0.29
N LEU A 60 10.74 4.58 -1.19
CA LEU A 60 9.72 3.54 -1.05
C LEU A 60 10.35 2.15 -0.96
N VAL A 61 11.24 1.81 -1.88
CA VAL A 61 11.93 0.51 -1.91
C VAL A 61 12.83 0.34 -0.68
N THR A 62 13.53 1.41 -0.29
CA THR A 62 14.31 1.42 0.96
C THR A 62 13.43 1.14 2.17
N ASP A 63 12.24 1.73 2.25
CA ASP A 63 11.29 1.48 3.34
C ASP A 63 10.80 0.03 3.33
N TRP A 64 10.46 -0.53 2.15
CA TRP A 64 10.01 -1.92 2.01
C TRP A 64 11.06 -2.92 2.51
N ILE A 65 12.30 -2.77 2.09
CA ILE A 65 13.40 -3.66 2.53
C ILE A 65 13.67 -3.46 4.03
N SER A 66 13.62 -2.22 4.50
CA SER A 66 13.88 -1.90 5.92
C SER A 66 12.87 -2.54 6.87
N VAL A 67 11.60 -2.67 6.46
CA VAL A 67 10.57 -3.34 7.27
C VAL A 67 10.61 -4.87 7.17
N GLY A 68 11.39 -5.44 6.25
CA GLY A 68 11.58 -6.89 6.14
C GLY A 68 11.02 -7.54 4.87
N LEU A 69 10.65 -6.75 3.84
CA LEU A 69 10.41 -7.32 2.53
C LEU A 69 11.76 -7.70 1.89
N ASP A 70 11.84 -8.93 1.38
CA ASP A 70 13.06 -9.51 0.82
C ASP A 70 12.99 -9.56 -0.71
N PRO A 71 13.86 -8.84 -1.43
CA PRO A 71 13.89 -8.85 -2.88
C PRO A 71 14.34 -10.20 -3.48
N ASN A 72 14.95 -11.09 -2.68
CA ASN A 72 15.28 -12.45 -3.11
C ASN A 72 14.05 -13.37 -3.11
N ASN A 73 13.12 -13.16 -2.18
CA ASN A 73 11.88 -13.93 -2.04
C ASN A 73 10.70 -13.31 -2.80
N SER A 74 10.85 -12.07 -3.26
CA SER A 74 9.78 -11.32 -3.92
C SER A 74 10.30 -10.56 -5.12
N CYS A 75 9.43 -10.25 -6.07
CA CYS A 75 9.77 -9.46 -7.24
C CYS A 75 9.34 -8.00 -7.01
N PHE A 76 10.30 -7.08 -6.86
CA PHE A 76 10.03 -5.65 -6.78
C PHE A 76 10.23 -5.06 -8.17
N TYR A 77 9.19 -4.55 -8.80
CA TYR A 77 9.29 -4.06 -10.16
C TYR A 77 8.68 -2.67 -10.34
N LEU A 78 9.31 -1.89 -11.22
CA LEU A 78 8.83 -0.58 -11.63
C LEU A 78 7.88 -0.74 -12.82
N GLN A 79 6.68 -0.20 -12.74
CA GLN A 79 5.63 -0.37 -13.74
C GLN A 79 6.09 0.06 -15.13
N SER A 80 6.76 1.21 -15.24
CA SER A 80 7.26 1.74 -16.51
C SER A 80 8.34 0.87 -17.18
N LEU A 81 9.01 0.00 -16.42
CA LEU A 81 9.99 -0.95 -16.95
C LEU A 81 9.37 -2.26 -17.48
N VAL A 82 8.04 -2.41 -17.39
CA VAL A 82 7.30 -3.56 -17.92
C VAL A 82 6.28 -3.06 -18.95
N PRO A 83 6.73 -2.66 -20.16
CA PRO A 83 5.86 -2.05 -21.19
C PRO A 83 4.72 -2.96 -21.66
N GLU A 84 4.82 -4.26 -21.46
CA GLU A 84 3.79 -5.27 -21.73
C GLU A 84 2.48 -4.99 -20.96
N ILE A 85 2.55 -4.31 -19.81
CA ILE A 85 1.38 -3.84 -19.05
C ILE A 85 0.60 -2.80 -19.87
N ASN A 86 1.30 -1.89 -20.54
CA ASN A 86 0.66 -0.85 -21.34
C ASN A 86 0.00 -1.46 -22.60
N GLU A 87 0.64 -2.45 -23.21
CA GLU A 87 0.07 -3.20 -24.32
C GLU A 87 -1.21 -3.93 -23.88
N LEU A 88 -1.18 -4.63 -22.75
CA LEU A 88 -2.37 -5.29 -22.22
C LEU A 88 -3.46 -4.28 -21.84
N THR A 89 -3.10 -3.13 -21.29
CA THR A 89 -4.05 -2.05 -20.98
C THR A 89 -4.83 -1.63 -22.24
N LEU A 90 -4.12 -1.44 -23.35
CA LEU A 90 -4.73 -1.12 -24.62
C LEU A 90 -5.69 -2.23 -25.09
N LEU A 91 -5.26 -3.50 -25.07
CA LEU A 91 -6.09 -4.63 -25.49
C LEU A 91 -7.35 -4.78 -24.60
N LEU A 92 -7.21 -4.63 -23.29
CA LEU A 92 -8.35 -4.68 -22.36
C LEU A 92 -9.30 -3.49 -22.54
N SER A 93 -8.79 -2.31 -22.94
CA SER A 93 -9.63 -1.14 -23.21
C SER A 93 -10.59 -1.35 -24.37
N MET A 94 -10.23 -2.21 -25.34
CA MET A 94 -11.10 -2.54 -26.48
C MET A 94 -12.31 -3.38 -26.09
N ILE A 95 -12.27 -4.06 -24.96
CA ILE A 95 -13.36 -4.90 -24.46
C ILE A 95 -14.03 -4.33 -23.20
N CYS A 96 -13.60 -3.16 -22.72
CA CYS A 96 -14.16 -2.48 -21.56
C CYS A 96 -14.97 -1.26 -21.97
N SER A 97 -16.24 -1.16 -21.55
CA SER A 97 -17.04 0.01 -21.87
C SER A 97 -16.77 1.19 -20.94
N VAL A 98 -16.79 2.42 -21.46
CA VAL A 98 -16.61 3.65 -20.68
C VAL A 98 -17.59 3.75 -19.49
N PRO A 99 -18.90 3.47 -19.64
CA PRO A 99 -19.81 3.51 -18.49
C PRO A 99 -19.47 2.51 -17.38
N ARG A 100 -18.81 1.37 -17.73
CA ARG A 100 -18.36 0.41 -16.72
C ARG A 100 -17.24 0.97 -15.86
N VAL A 101 -16.28 1.63 -16.49
CA VAL A 101 -15.15 2.27 -15.79
C VAL A 101 -15.65 3.42 -14.90
N GLN A 102 -16.52 4.25 -15.41
CA GLN A 102 -17.12 5.38 -14.68
C GLN A 102 -17.92 4.96 -13.43
N ARG A 103 -18.37 3.71 -13.34
CA ARG A 103 -19.03 3.17 -12.13
C ARG A 103 -18.09 2.78 -11.00
N ILE A 104 -16.77 2.83 -11.20
CA ILE A 104 -15.79 2.52 -10.15
C ILE A 104 -15.86 3.61 -9.06
N PRO A 105 -16.13 3.25 -7.78
CA PRO A 105 -16.32 4.22 -6.70
C PRO A 105 -15.13 5.17 -6.50
N THR A 106 -13.92 4.63 -6.50
CA THR A 106 -12.70 5.44 -6.31
C THR A 106 -12.40 6.38 -7.48
N LEU A 107 -12.85 6.06 -8.69
CA LEU A 107 -12.79 6.99 -9.82
C LEU A 107 -13.78 8.14 -9.60
N LYS A 108 -15.01 7.84 -9.18
CA LYS A 108 -16.01 8.87 -8.85
C LYS A 108 -15.51 9.82 -7.76
N GLU A 109 -14.93 9.30 -6.70
CA GLU A 109 -14.34 10.11 -5.63
C GLU A 109 -13.25 11.04 -6.15
N LYS A 110 -12.33 10.53 -6.98
CA LYS A 110 -11.25 11.33 -7.56
C LYS A 110 -11.76 12.40 -8.51
N THR A 111 -12.73 12.09 -9.36
CA THR A 111 -13.31 13.08 -10.29
C THR A 111 -14.13 14.13 -9.56
N SER A 112 -14.88 13.78 -8.51
CA SER A 112 -15.62 14.76 -7.70
C SER A 112 -14.70 15.73 -6.94
N GLN A 113 -13.47 15.32 -6.57
CA GLN A 113 -12.50 16.20 -5.94
C GLN A 113 -11.92 17.26 -6.90
N LEU A 114 -12.05 17.06 -8.21
CA LEU A 114 -11.60 18.01 -9.24
C LEU A 114 -12.63 19.10 -9.56
N GLY A 115 -13.78 19.07 -8.92
CA GLY A 115 -14.89 20.03 -9.13
C GLY A 115 -15.78 19.64 -10.30
N ASP A 116 -16.83 20.46 -10.55
CA ASP A 116 -17.85 20.21 -11.59
C ASP A 116 -17.33 20.31 -13.03
N ASN A 117 -16.06 20.62 -13.23
CA ASN A 117 -15.45 20.57 -14.55
C ASN A 117 -15.14 19.11 -14.91
N GLU A 118 -15.80 18.59 -15.92
CA GLU A 118 -15.54 17.28 -16.57
C GLU A 118 -14.12 17.16 -17.17
N ASN A 119 -13.19 18.02 -16.76
CA ASN A 119 -11.88 18.20 -17.37
C ASN A 119 -10.82 17.35 -16.67
N TYR A 120 -11.03 16.03 -16.66
CA TYR A 120 -10.01 15.09 -16.20
C TYR A 120 -9.39 14.35 -17.38
N SER A 121 -8.12 13.96 -17.21
CA SER A 121 -7.35 13.32 -18.29
C SER A 121 -7.92 11.93 -18.64
N LEU A 122 -7.70 11.49 -19.88
CA LEU A 122 -7.97 10.13 -20.31
C LEU A 122 -7.19 9.11 -19.44
N GLY A 123 -5.99 9.48 -18.99
CA GLY A 123 -5.20 8.68 -18.06
C GLY A 123 -5.92 8.42 -16.74
N LEU A 124 -6.58 9.45 -16.17
CA LEU A 124 -7.39 9.28 -14.97
C LEU A 124 -8.64 8.43 -15.23
N LEU A 125 -9.27 8.56 -16.40
CA LEU A 125 -10.40 7.71 -16.77
C LEU A 125 -9.98 6.24 -16.90
N SER A 126 -8.83 5.98 -17.52
CA SER A 126 -8.39 4.62 -17.87
C SER A 126 -7.61 3.89 -16.78
N TYR A 127 -7.22 4.57 -15.66
CA TYR A 127 -6.39 3.92 -14.63
C TYR A 127 -7.00 2.61 -14.05
N PRO A 128 -8.32 2.40 -13.97
CA PRO A 128 -8.85 1.12 -13.51
C PRO A 128 -8.55 -0.05 -14.48
N ILE A 129 -8.43 0.24 -15.78
CA ILE A 129 -8.04 -0.76 -16.78
C ILE A 129 -6.53 -1.03 -16.66
N LEU A 130 -5.71 0.00 -16.48
CA LEU A 130 -4.29 -0.14 -16.22
C LEU A 130 -4.04 -1.01 -14.97
N MET A 131 -4.78 -0.78 -13.88
CA MET A 131 -4.72 -1.61 -12.68
C MET A 131 -5.14 -3.05 -12.94
N SER A 132 -6.14 -3.27 -13.80
CA SER A 132 -6.53 -4.62 -14.22
C SER A 132 -5.42 -5.29 -15.01
N ALA A 133 -4.74 -4.56 -15.89
CA ALA A 133 -3.60 -5.08 -16.66
C ALA A 133 -2.42 -5.46 -15.75
N ASP A 134 -2.10 -4.66 -14.71
CA ASP A 134 -1.08 -4.99 -13.72
C ASP A 134 -1.33 -6.33 -13.04
N ILE A 135 -2.58 -6.67 -12.78
CA ILE A 135 -2.99 -7.93 -12.15
C ILE A 135 -2.93 -9.08 -13.16
N LEU A 136 -3.54 -8.87 -14.33
CA LEU A 136 -3.79 -9.94 -15.30
C LEU A 136 -2.55 -10.34 -16.09
N ILE A 137 -1.59 -9.41 -16.28
CA ILE A 137 -0.36 -9.69 -17.03
C ILE A 137 0.49 -10.79 -16.39
N PHE A 138 0.40 -10.95 -15.08
CA PHE A 138 1.14 -12.00 -14.35
C PHE A 138 0.31 -13.26 -14.10
N ASN A 139 -0.91 -13.37 -14.64
CA ASN A 139 -1.85 -14.44 -14.30
C ASN A 139 -2.01 -14.65 -12.80
N ALA A 140 -2.10 -13.55 -12.04
CA ALA A 140 -2.16 -13.59 -10.58
C ALA A 140 -3.39 -14.37 -10.10
N ASN A 141 -3.17 -15.37 -9.25
CA ASN A 141 -4.25 -16.16 -8.64
C ASN A 141 -4.90 -15.42 -7.47
N LYS A 142 -4.09 -14.72 -6.67
CA LYS A 142 -4.51 -14.02 -5.46
C LYS A 142 -4.06 -12.57 -5.50
N VAL A 143 -4.97 -11.67 -5.11
CA VAL A 143 -4.72 -10.23 -5.08
C VAL A 143 -5.05 -9.70 -3.68
N PRO A 144 -4.04 -9.47 -2.81
CA PRO A 144 -4.28 -8.92 -1.48
C PRO A 144 -4.71 -7.45 -1.60
N VAL A 145 -5.93 -7.16 -1.14
CA VAL A 145 -6.53 -5.83 -1.24
C VAL A 145 -7.33 -5.48 0.02
N GLY A 146 -7.47 -4.18 0.29
CA GLY A 146 -8.47 -3.66 1.22
C GLY A 146 -9.85 -3.63 0.59
N GLU A 147 -10.89 -3.52 1.40
CA GLU A 147 -12.29 -3.49 0.95
C GLU A 147 -12.56 -2.37 -0.07
N ASP A 148 -11.90 -1.22 0.06
CA ASP A 148 -12.01 -0.08 -0.85
C ASP A 148 -11.49 -0.37 -2.26
N GLN A 149 -10.65 -1.40 -2.43
CA GLN A 149 -10.08 -1.81 -3.72
C GLN A 149 -10.80 -3.00 -4.37
N LEU A 150 -11.80 -3.58 -3.72
CA LEU A 150 -12.53 -4.74 -4.25
C LEU A 150 -13.15 -4.47 -5.62
N SER A 151 -13.65 -3.26 -5.86
CA SER A 151 -14.25 -2.87 -7.14
C SER A 151 -13.25 -2.92 -8.32
N HIS A 152 -11.97 -2.70 -8.07
CA HIS A 152 -10.92 -2.82 -9.08
C HIS A 152 -10.57 -4.28 -9.38
N VAL A 153 -10.49 -5.12 -8.34
CA VAL A 153 -10.27 -6.56 -8.55
C VAL A 153 -11.45 -7.17 -9.29
N GLU A 154 -12.68 -6.75 -8.97
CA GLU A 154 -13.86 -7.22 -9.71
C GLU A 154 -13.84 -6.78 -11.17
N LEU A 155 -13.37 -5.56 -11.48
CA LEU A 155 -13.16 -5.15 -12.87
C LEU A 155 -12.15 -6.07 -13.59
N ALA A 156 -11.04 -6.42 -12.95
CA ALA A 156 -10.05 -7.33 -13.51
C ALA A 156 -10.67 -8.73 -13.76
N ARG A 157 -11.49 -9.23 -12.83
CA ARG A 157 -12.25 -10.49 -12.98
C ARG A 157 -13.22 -10.45 -14.15
N GLU A 158 -14.00 -9.36 -14.27
CA GLU A 158 -14.92 -9.16 -15.39
C GLU A 158 -14.18 -9.14 -16.72
N LEU A 159 -13.04 -8.45 -16.79
CA LEU A 159 -12.22 -8.34 -18.00
C LEU A 159 -11.60 -9.68 -18.38
N SER A 160 -11.10 -10.46 -17.41
CA SER A 160 -10.56 -11.81 -17.68
C SER A 160 -11.65 -12.75 -18.21
N ARG A 161 -12.84 -12.77 -17.60
CA ARG A 161 -13.99 -13.56 -18.07
C ARG A 161 -14.42 -13.16 -19.49
N ARG A 162 -14.52 -11.85 -19.75
CA ARG A 162 -14.90 -11.34 -21.07
C ARG A 162 -13.85 -11.68 -22.13
N PHE A 163 -12.56 -11.53 -21.79
CA PHE A 163 -11.46 -11.90 -22.68
C PHE A 163 -11.53 -13.39 -23.03
N ASN A 164 -11.63 -14.25 -22.02
CA ASN A 164 -11.68 -15.71 -22.19
C ASN A 164 -12.93 -16.16 -23.00
N SER A 165 -14.05 -15.46 -22.84
CA SER A 165 -15.26 -15.72 -23.63
C SER A 165 -15.09 -15.37 -25.12
N LEU A 166 -14.31 -14.33 -25.44
CA LEU A 166 -14.09 -13.88 -26.81
C LEU A 166 -13.00 -14.65 -27.55
N TYR A 167 -11.92 -15.00 -26.84
CA TYR A 167 -10.68 -15.47 -27.45
C TYR A 167 -10.22 -16.87 -26.97
N GLY A 168 -10.99 -17.49 -26.10
CA GLY A 168 -10.61 -18.76 -25.45
C GLY A 168 -9.85 -18.56 -24.13
N TYR A 169 -9.84 -19.60 -23.29
CA TYR A 169 -9.26 -19.52 -21.95
C TYR A 169 -7.75 -19.26 -22.00
N THR A 170 -7.34 -18.08 -21.59
CA THR A 170 -5.95 -17.61 -21.66
C THR A 170 -5.53 -16.88 -20.38
N ILE A 171 -6.41 -16.12 -19.78
CA ILE A 171 -6.15 -15.25 -18.61
C ILE A 171 -6.80 -15.86 -17.37
N THR A 172 -6.03 -16.09 -16.32
CA THR A 172 -6.54 -16.57 -15.03
C THR A 172 -7.43 -15.50 -14.39
N GLU A 173 -8.60 -15.90 -13.89
CA GLU A 173 -9.45 -15.03 -13.10
C GLU A 173 -8.88 -14.87 -11.68
N PRO A 174 -8.52 -13.64 -11.25
CA PRO A 174 -7.91 -13.42 -9.94
C PRO A 174 -8.94 -13.49 -8.82
N GLU A 175 -8.53 -13.95 -7.64
CA GLU A 175 -9.35 -13.90 -6.43
C GLU A 175 -8.84 -12.82 -5.47
N PRO A 176 -9.72 -11.97 -4.92
CA PRO A 176 -9.34 -11.03 -3.89
C PRO A 176 -8.97 -11.77 -2.60
N LEU A 177 -7.80 -11.47 -2.05
CA LEU A 177 -7.41 -11.88 -0.72
C LEU A 177 -7.69 -10.69 0.21
N ILE A 178 -8.87 -10.70 0.82
CA ILE A 178 -9.27 -9.64 1.73
C ILE A 178 -8.49 -9.83 3.02
N SER A 179 -7.50 -8.98 3.25
CA SER A 179 -6.88 -8.89 4.54
C SER A 179 -7.71 -7.96 5.42
N LYS A 180 -7.91 -8.35 6.67
CA LYS A 180 -8.44 -7.46 7.70
C LYS A 180 -7.37 -6.41 8.00
N PHE A 181 -7.17 -5.47 7.07
CA PHE A 181 -6.28 -4.35 7.30
C PHE A 181 -6.84 -3.50 8.42
N SER A 182 -6.22 -3.57 9.57
CA SER A 182 -6.53 -2.66 10.66
C SER A 182 -6.18 -1.25 10.18
N ARG A 183 -7.19 -0.42 9.96
CA ARG A 183 -6.98 1.00 9.69
C ARG A 183 -6.47 1.65 10.96
N LEU A 184 -5.16 1.92 11.04
CA LEU A 184 -4.60 2.60 12.19
C LEU A 184 -5.14 4.04 12.25
N VAL A 185 -5.75 4.39 13.37
CA VAL A 185 -6.18 5.77 13.66
C VAL A 185 -4.96 6.68 13.83
N GLY A 186 -5.07 7.93 13.41
CA GLY A 186 -4.00 8.92 13.58
C GLY A 186 -3.77 9.28 15.06
N ILE A 187 -2.66 9.97 15.33
CA ILE A 187 -2.34 10.44 16.70
C ILE A 187 -3.38 11.39 17.26
N ASP A 188 -4.19 12.03 16.40
CA ASP A 188 -5.32 12.89 16.77
C ASP A 188 -6.53 12.13 17.35
N GLY A 189 -6.58 10.80 17.18
CA GLY A 189 -7.66 9.94 17.67
C GLY A 189 -8.99 10.09 16.94
N LYS A 190 -9.05 10.85 15.85
CA LYS A 190 -10.30 11.20 15.17
C LYS A 190 -10.43 10.56 13.79
N SER A 191 -9.35 10.54 13.05
CA SER A 191 -9.34 10.12 11.65
C SER A 191 -8.28 9.05 11.38
N LYS A 192 -8.34 8.44 10.21
CA LYS A 192 -7.29 7.54 9.72
C LYS A 192 -5.95 8.27 9.69
N MET A 193 -4.86 7.57 10.06
CA MET A 193 -3.51 8.10 9.90
C MET A 193 -3.27 8.51 8.45
N SER A 194 -2.94 9.79 8.23
CA SER A 194 -2.72 10.37 6.90
C SER A 194 -1.72 11.52 6.94
N LYS A 195 -0.84 11.57 5.92
CA LYS A 195 0.13 12.66 5.76
C LYS A 195 -0.55 14.04 5.65
N SER A 196 -1.65 14.12 4.90
CA SER A 196 -2.39 15.39 4.70
C SER A 196 -2.99 15.95 5.97
N LEU A 197 -3.27 15.10 6.96
CA LEU A 197 -3.79 15.49 8.27
C LEU A 197 -2.70 15.73 9.30
N ASN A 198 -1.44 15.55 8.95
CA ASN A 198 -0.27 15.71 9.85
C ASN A 198 -0.41 14.91 11.17
N ASN A 199 -1.09 13.75 11.12
CA ASN A 199 -1.38 12.89 12.25
C ASN A 199 -0.61 11.56 12.22
N CYS A 200 0.58 11.54 11.57
CA CYS A 200 1.37 10.35 11.31
C CYS A 200 2.61 10.23 12.21
N ILE A 201 2.93 9.00 12.60
CA ILE A 201 4.28 8.59 13.01
C ILE A 201 4.89 7.88 11.80
N TYR A 202 5.99 8.43 11.26
CA TYR A 202 6.69 7.87 10.11
C TYR A 202 7.68 6.78 10.52
N LEU A 203 7.95 5.81 9.64
CA LEU A 203 8.95 4.77 9.89
C LEU A 203 10.37 5.36 10.06
N ILE A 204 10.58 6.54 9.50
CA ILE A 204 11.87 7.26 9.55
C ILE A 204 12.00 8.25 10.72
N ASP A 205 10.93 8.47 11.48
CA ASP A 205 10.98 9.39 12.63
C ASP A 205 12.05 8.92 13.62
N ASN A 206 12.88 9.84 14.06
CA ASN A 206 13.86 9.53 15.10
C ASN A 206 13.19 9.39 16.47
N GLN A 207 13.96 8.96 17.47
CA GLN A 207 13.44 8.69 18.81
C GLN A 207 12.76 9.92 19.43
N GLU A 208 13.35 11.10 19.25
CA GLU A 208 12.84 12.35 19.80
C GLU A 208 11.52 12.76 19.13
N GLU A 209 11.43 12.63 17.79
CA GLU A 209 10.21 12.89 17.03
C GLU A 209 9.07 11.95 17.43
N VAL A 210 9.35 10.65 17.60
CA VAL A 210 8.37 9.67 18.09
C VAL A 210 7.88 10.06 19.47
N ASN A 211 8.78 10.34 20.41
CA ASN A 211 8.42 10.76 21.76
C ASN A 211 7.51 11.99 21.74
N LYS A 212 7.86 12.99 20.96
CA LYS A 212 7.09 14.23 20.82
C LYS A 212 5.70 13.99 20.23
N LYS A 213 5.61 13.14 19.21
CA LYS A 213 4.33 12.77 18.57
C LYS A 213 3.43 11.97 19.50
N VAL A 214 3.99 10.98 20.21
CA VAL A 214 3.24 10.14 21.16
C VAL A 214 2.74 10.99 22.33
N MET A 215 3.54 11.90 22.87
CA MET A 215 3.10 12.79 23.93
C MET A 215 1.96 13.72 23.51
N LYS A 216 1.87 14.06 22.21
CA LYS A 216 0.77 14.84 21.61
C LYS A 216 -0.46 14.01 21.22
N MET A 217 -0.43 12.68 21.38
CA MET A 217 -1.60 11.84 21.08
C MET A 217 -2.81 12.30 21.88
N PHE A 218 -3.97 12.00 21.32
CA PHE A 218 -5.27 12.29 21.96
C PHE A 218 -5.26 11.90 23.44
N THR A 219 -5.78 12.79 24.26
CA THR A 219 -6.08 12.57 25.67
C THR A 219 -7.55 12.93 25.88
N ASP A 220 -8.28 12.13 26.63
CA ASP A 220 -9.68 12.41 26.93
C ASP A 220 -9.81 13.76 27.64
N PRO A 221 -10.50 14.76 27.05
CA PRO A 221 -10.64 16.08 27.62
C PRO A 221 -11.39 16.08 28.96
N ASN A 222 -12.21 15.04 29.23
CA ASN A 222 -12.93 14.90 30.50
C ASN A 222 -12.01 14.38 31.62
N ARG A 223 -10.82 13.92 31.26
CA ARG A 223 -9.85 13.38 32.21
C ARG A 223 -8.78 14.39 32.58
N THR A 224 -9.14 15.28 33.49
CA THR A 224 -8.27 16.39 33.94
C THR A 224 -7.28 15.97 35.04
N SER A 225 -7.46 14.80 35.67
CA SER A 225 -6.59 14.25 36.72
C SER A 225 -6.39 12.73 36.50
N PRO A 226 -5.24 12.17 36.93
CA PRO A 226 -4.98 10.71 36.90
C PRO A 226 -6.02 9.89 37.68
N ASP A 227 -6.65 10.49 38.69
CA ASP A 227 -7.63 9.83 39.57
C ASP A 227 -9.02 9.68 38.93
N ILE A 228 -9.25 10.33 37.79
CA ILE A 228 -10.50 10.21 37.05
C ILE A 228 -10.44 8.93 36.18
N PRO A 229 -11.42 8.02 36.30
CA PRO A 229 -11.53 6.86 35.43
C PRO A 229 -11.57 7.25 33.95
N GLY A 230 -10.81 6.55 33.12
CA GLY A 230 -10.74 6.82 31.69
C GLY A 230 -11.34 5.70 30.85
N LYS A 231 -11.71 6.04 29.61
CA LYS A 231 -12.21 5.08 28.62
C LYS A 231 -11.07 4.53 27.79
N VAL A 232 -10.93 3.20 27.76
CA VAL A 232 -9.90 2.49 26.99
C VAL A 232 -10.36 2.28 25.56
N GLU A 233 -11.63 1.94 25.37
CA GLU A 233 -12.23 1.60 24.07
C GLU A 233 -12.22 2.81 23.13
N GLY A 234 -11.59 2.62 21.96
CA GLY A 234 -11.41 3.69 20.97
C GLY A 234 -10.30 4.71 21.31
N ASN A 235 -9.62 4.58 22.44
CA ASN A 235 -8.50 5.43 22.77
C ASN A 235 -7.26 5.03 21.94
N PRO A 236 -6.71 5.94 21.10
CA PRO A 236 -5.61 5.65 20.21
C PRO A 236 -4.35 5.16 20.95
N VAL A 237 -4.09 5.64 22.15
CA VAL A 237 -2.91 5.24 22.94
C VAL A 237 -2.96 3.74 23.24
N PHE A 238 -4.12 3.20 23.61
CA PHE A 238 -4.29 1.76 23.88
C PHE A 238 -4.32 0.93 22.59
N ILE A 239 -4.91 1.44 21.50
CA ILE A 239 -4.86 0.79 20.19
C ILE A 239 -3.40 0.58 19.76
N TYR A 240 -2.56 1.59 19.93
CA TYR A 240 -1.13 1.47 19.60
C TYR A 240 -0.38 0.55 20.56
N HIS A 241 -0.70 0.55 21.85
CA HIS A 241 -0.16 -0.42 22.79
C HIS A 241 -0.48 -1.85 22.39
N ASP A 242 -1.72 -2.12 21.99
CA ASP A 242 -2.13 -3.45 21.53
C ASP A 242 -1.33 -3.95 20.33
N ILE A 243 -0.89 -3.04 19.46
CA ILE A 243 -0.13 -3.36 18.25
C ILE A 243 1.39 -3.44 18.55
N PHE A 244 1.96 -2.41 19.18
CA PHE A 244 3.40 -2.23 19.25
C PHE A 244 4.05 -2.64 20.58
N ASN A 245 3.26 -2.83 21.65
CA ASN A 245 3.79 -3.30 22.91
C ASN A 245 3.74 -4.83 23.00
N GLN A 246 4.92 -5.47 23.05
CA GLN A 246 5.04 -6.92 23.12
C GLN A 246 4.65 -7.48 24.49
N ASN A 247 4.75 -6.67 25.57
CA ASN A 247 4.35 -7.07 26.91
C ASN A 247 2.86 -6.90 27.11
N LYS A 248 2.08 -7.91 26.74
CA LYS A 248 0.62 -7.88 26.83
C LYS A 248 0.10 -7.77 28.28
N ALA A 249 0.85 -8.32 29.25
CA ALA A 249 0.49 -8.20 30.66
C ALA A 249 0.59 -6.74 31.14
N GLU A 250 1.62 -5.99 30.71
CA GLU A 250 1.73 -4.54 31.00
C GLU A 250 0.59 -3.76 30.38
N VAL A 251 0.21 -4.08 29.14
CA VAL A 251 -0.90 -3.42 28.45
C VAL A 251 -2.23 -3.64 29.19
N ASP A 252 -2.48 -4.87 29.62
CA ASP A 252 -3.71 -5.21 30.36
C ASP A 252 -3.74 -4.52 31.73
N GLU A 253 -2.61 -4.48 32.45
CA GLU A 253 -2.47 -3.72 33.69
C GLU A 253 -2.74 -2.22 33.48
N PHE A 254 -2.17 -1.62 32.43
CA PHE A 254 -2.43 -0.22 32.11
C PHE A 254 -3.91 0.03 31.84
N LYS A 255 -4.57 -0.83 31.06
CA LYS A 255 -6.00 -0.73 30.77
C LYS A 255 -6.85 -0.81 32.03
N GLU A 256 -6.52 -1.73 32.94
CA GLU A 256 -7.24 -1.89 34.22
C GLU A 256 -7.06 -0.67 35.11
N ARG A 257 -5.81 -0.20 35.29
CA ARG A 257 -5.51 0.99 36.11
C ARG A 257 -6.13 2.25 35.52
N TYR A 258 -6.17 2.35 34.17
CA TYR A 258 -6.77 3.50 33.49
C TYR A 258 -8.28 3.58 33.71
N ARG A 259 -8.98 2.45 33.61
CA ARG A 259 -10.42 2.37 33.92
C ARG A 259 -10.74 2.69 35.38
N LYS A 260 -9.80 2.44 36.28
CA LYS A 260 -9.95 2.70 37.73
C LYS A 260 -9.46 4.09 38.16
N GLY A 261 -8.95 4.92 37.26
CA GLY A 261 -8.34 6.21 37.63
C GLY A 261 -7.10 6.03 38.52
N LYS A 262 -6.21 5.08 38.21
CA LYS A 262 -5.01 4.78 38.99
C LYS A 262 -3.71 4.92 38.19
N ILE A 263 -3.76 5.54 37.01
CA ILE A 263 -2.60 5.78 36.17
C ILE A 263 -2.81 7.04 35.34
N GLY A 264 -1.74 7.82 35.15
CA GLY A 264 -1.76 9.05 34.33
C GLY A 264 -1.51 8.76 32.85
N ASP A 265 -2.05 9.61 31.96
CA ASP A 265 -1.82 9.53 30.51
C ASP A 265 -0.33 9.63 30.15
N VAL A 266 0.42 10.44 30.89
CA VAL A 266 1.85 10.63 30.67
C VAL A 266 2.64 9.33 30.86
N GLU A 267 2.30 8.53 31.88
CA GLU A 267 2.95 7.25 32.18
C GLU A 267 2.70 6.25 31.04
N VAL A 268 1.43 6.11 30.64
CA VAL A 268 1.03 5.21 29.54
C VAL A 268 1.67 5.64 28.21
N LYS A 269 1.68 6.95 27.91
CA LYS A 269 2.31 7.47 26.68
C LYS A 269 3.84 7.29 26.67
N LYS A 270 4.51 7.43 27.80
CA LYS A 270 5.97 7.16 27.89
C LYS A 270 6.30 5.71 27.59
N SER A 271 5.55 4.78 28.17
CA SER A 271 5.71 3.35 27.83
C SER A 271 5.43 3.09 26.35
N LEU A 272 4.36 3.67 25.80
CA LEU A 272 4.06 3.55 24.36
C LEU A 272 5.20 4.07 23.49
N ALA A 273 5.72 5.26 23.77
CA ALA A 273 6.82 5.84 23.01
C ALA A 273 8.07 4.96 23.04
N LYS A 274 8.39 4.37 24.19
CA LYS A 274 9.48 3.38 24.33
C LYS A 274 9.24 2.18 23.40
N ASN A 275 8.06 1.58 23.43
CA ASN A 275 7.74 0.40 22.65
C ASN A 275 7.72 0.68 21.13
N ILE A 276 7.19 1.83 20.68
CA ILE A 276 7.28 2.25 19.28
C ILE A 276 8.73 2.47 18.86
N ASN A 277 9.57 3.06 19.70
CA ASN A 277 10.98 3.24 19.39
C ASN A 277 11.72 1.91 19.29
N LEU A 278 11.45 0.95 20.18
CA LEU A 278 12.00 -0.42 20.09
C LEU A 278 11.58 -1.13 18.80
N PHE A 279 10.33 -0.94 18.36
CA PHE A 279 9.85 -1.47 17.10
C PHE A 279 10.54 -0.82 15.89
N LEU A 280 10.74 0.49 15.91
CA LEU A 280 11.33 1.24 14.79
C LEU A 280 12.86 1.13 14.71
N GLU A 281 13.55 0.80 15.79
CA GLU A 281 15.03 0.77 15.84
C GLU A 281 15.64 -0.13 14.75
N PRO A 282 15.27 -1.43 14.63
CA PRO A 282 15.83 -2.29 13.59
C PRO A 282 15.47 -1.82 12.17
N ILE A 283 14.35 -1.13 11.99
CA ILE A 283 13.95 -0.55 10.69
C ILE A 283 14.88 0.62 10.36
N ARG A 284 15.14 1.51 11.30
CA ARG A 284 16.05 2.65 11.15
C ARG A 284 17.47 2.21 10.83
N GLU A 285 17.97 1.18 11.53
CA GLU A 285 19.30 0.62 11.32
C GLU A 285 19.47 0.08 9.90
N ARG A 286 18.55 -0.80 9.46
CA ARG A 286 18.55 -1.34 8.09
C ARG A 286 18.45 -0.23 7.06
N ARG A 287 17.57 0.74 7.28
CA ARG A 287 17.43 1.90 6.39
C ARG A 287 18.73 2.73 6.30
N SER A 288 19.41 2.92 7.42
CA SER A 288 20.67 3.65 7.45
C SER A 288 21.78 2.93 6.68
N GLN A 289 21.80 1.61 6.72
CA GLN A 289 22.74 0.78 5.94
C GLN A 289 22.45 0.88 4.44
N LEU A 290 21.20 0.72 4.03
CA LEU A 290 20.78 0.80 2.62
C LEU A 290 21.07 2.18 2.01
N LYS A 291 20.90 3.26 2.77
CA LYS A 291 21.23 4.62 2.29
C LYS A 291 22.71 4.83 1.96
N LYS A 292 23.61 4.05 2.52
CA LYS A 292 25.05 4.10 2.21
C LYS A 292 25.36 3.46 0.85
N ASN A 293 24.50 2.56 0.38
CA ASN A 293 24.68 1.85 -0.88
C ASN A 293 23.44 2.06 -1.81
N ARG A 294 23.31 3.27 -2.35
CA ARG A 294 22.19 3.64 -3.22
C ARG A 294 22.13 2.82 -4.51
N SER A 295 23.27 2.34 -5.02
CA SER A 295 23.30 1.50 -6.22
C SER A 295 22.57 0.18 -6.01
N GLU A 296 22.64 -0.40 -4.81
CA GLU A 296 21.94 -1.65 -4.47
C GLU A 296 20.42 -1.54 -4.63
N ILE A 297 19.82 -0.40 -4.24
CA ILE A 297 18.36 -0.18 -4.41
C ILE A 297 18.00 -0.14 -5.89
N PHE A 298 18.84 0.51 -6.69
CA PHE A 298 18.64 0.57 -8.14
C PHE A 298 18.76 -0.81 -8.78
N ASP A 299 19.79 -1.58 -8.40
CA ASP A 299 20.02 -2.94 -8.91
C ASP A 299 18.85 -3.87 -8.55
N ILE A 300 18.29 -3.79 -7.32
CA ILE A 300 17.11 -4.54 -6.90
C ILE A 300 15.89 -4.22 -7.80
N ILE A 301 15.65 -2.94 -8.09
CA ILE A 301 14.53 -2.52 -8.94
C ILE A 301 14.73 -3.03 -10.38
N MET A 302 15.95 -2.93 -10.91
CA MET A 302 16.26 -3.36 -12.28
C MET A 302 16.17 -4.87 -12.44
N ASP A 303 16.70 -5.64 -11.49
CA ASP A 303 16.61 -7.10 -11.48
C ASP A 303 15.15 -7.57 -11.37
N GLY A 304 14.42 -7.02 -10.39
CA GLY A 304 12.99 -7.35 -10.22
C GLY A 304 12.17 -6.98 -11.46
N SER A 305 12.42 -5.82 -12.07
CA SER A 305 11.73 -5.41 -13.30
C SER A 305 12.06 -6.32 -14.49
N THR A 306 13.31 -6.78 -14.58
CA THR A 306 13.72 -7.75 -15.61
C THR A 306 13.02 -9.09 -15.44
N ARG A 307 12.94 -9.60 -14.22
CA ARG A 307 12.20 -10.84 -13.90
C ARG A 307 10.69 -10.70 -14.19
N ALA A 308 10.10 -9.59 -13.76
CA ALA A 308 8.69 -9.28 -14.02
C ALA A 308 8.41 -9.19 -15.51
N ARG A 309 9.24 -8.48 -16.26
CA ARG A 309 9.10 -8.29 -17.71
C ARG A 309 9.20 -9.61 -18.48
N LYS A 310 10.08 -10.51 -18.08
CA LYS A 310 10.18 -11.84 -18.71
C LYS A 310 8.85 -12.60 -18.65
N LEU A 311 8.23 -12.69 -17.47
CA LEU A 311 6.93 -13.33 -17.30
C LEU A 311 5.81 -12.57 -18.02
N ALA A 312 5.82 -11.23 -17.95
CA ALA A 312 4.85 -10.40 -18.64
C ALA A 312 4.90 -10.59 -20.15
N LYS A 313 6.11 -10.72 -20.74
CA LYS A 313 6.28 -10.99 -22.17
C LYS A 313 5.74 -12.34 -22.58
N GLU A 314 6.01 -13.39 -21.82
CA GLU A 314 5.47 -14.72 -22.07
C GLU A 314 3.93 -14.72 -22.07
N ASN A 315 3.34 -14.00 -21.14
CA ASN A 315 1.89 -13.89 -21.01
C ASN A 315 1.25 -13.02 -22.09
N ILE A 316 1.85 -11.87 -22.45
CA ILE A 316 1.31 -11.01 -23.51
C ILE A 316 1.39 -11.71 -24.88
N ASP A 317 2.45 -12.48 -25.13
CA ASP A 317 2.58 -13.26 -26.35
C ASP A 317 1.46 -14.30 -26.45
N ARG A 318 1.14 -15.03 -25.36
CA ARG A 318 0.00 -15.96 -25.31
C ARG A 318 -1.35 -15.28 -25.55
N ILE A 319 -1.54 -14.07 -24.95
CA ILE A 319 -2.72 -13.24 -25.12
C ILE A 319 -2.88 -12.84 -26.59
N LYS A 320 -1.82 -12.39 -27.23
CA LYS A 320 -1.80 -12.00 -28.66
C LYS A 320 -2.03 -13.21 -29.58
N ASP A 321 -1.48 -14.35 -29.25
CA ASP A 321 -1.71 -15.62 -29.98
C ASP A 321 -3.20 -16.01 -29.96
N SER A 322 -3.85 -15.92 -28.78
CA SER A 322 -5.27 -16.24 -28.65
C SER A 322 -6.17 -15.25 -29.42
N MET A 323 -5.76 -13.98 -29.52
CA MET A 323 -6.44 -12.94 -30.31
C MET A 323 -6.13 -13.05 -31.82
N LYS A 324 -5.21 -13.92 -32.24
CA LYS A 324 -4.74 -14.09 -33.63
C LYS A 324 -4.10 -12.81 -34.22
N ILE A 325 -3.46 -11.99 -33.37
CA ILE A 325 -2.73 -10.79 -33.76
C ILE A 325 -1.21 -10.93 -33.65
N SER A 326 -0.74 -12.13 -33.39
CA SER A 326 0.69 -12.46 -33.36
C SER A 326 1.10 -12.99 -34.75
N PHE A 327 2.04 -12.28 -35.39
CA PHE A 327 2.62 -12.71 -36.65
C PHE A 327 4.01 -13.29 -36.33
N LYS A 328 4.05 -14.58 -35.97
CA LYS A 328 5.31 -15.33 -35.89
C LYS A 328 5.60 -15.86 -37.30
N GLU A 329 6.86 -15.74 -37.74
CA GLU A 329 7.29 -16.40 -38.95
C GLU A 329 6.97 -17.91 -38.84
N ILE A 330 6.33 -18.45 -39.88
CA ILE A 330 5.90 -19.85 -39.98
C ILE A 330 7.14 -20.73 -40.22
#